data_cf88963c0b94c4ccf63b1e71bf4ff3f4
#
_entry.id   cf88963c0b94c4ccf63b1e71bf4ff3f4
#
_cell.length_a   1.000
_cell.length_b   1.000
_cell.length_c   1.000
_cell.angle_alpha   90.00
_cell.angle_beta   90.00
_cell.angle_gamma   90.00
#
_symmetry.space_group_name_H-M   'P 1'
#
loop_
_entity.id
_entity.type
_entity.pdbx_description
1 polymer ?
#
loop_
_entity_poly.entity_id
_entity_poly.type
_entity_poly.pdbx_seq_one_letter_code
_entity_poly.pdbx_strand_id
1 'polypeptide(L)'
;MNDNEISHDNEIMQEAQHKLLRFFASYSEEDRLKVASMALKVTIQVYQTMLGEENVEQLLHYVIENVSDIKPFIPDHRTIH
;
A
#
# COMPACT_ATOMS: atom_id res chain seq x y z
N MET A 1 -1.82 -1.30 26.14
CA MET A 1 -2.68 -1.26 24.96
C MET A 1 -3.87 -2.18 25.17
N ASN A 2 -5.05 -1.75 24.86
CA ASN A 2 -6.24 -2.57 25.05
C ASN A 2 -6.68 -3.17 23.71
N ASP A 3 -7.59 -4.14 23.79
CA ASP A 3 -8.04 -4.88 22.60
C ASP A 3 -8.78 -3.99 21.60
N ASN A 4 -9.43 -2.92 22.09
CA ASN A 4 -10.17 -2.02 21.21
C ASN A 4 -9.24 -1.26 20.27
N GLU A 5 -8.07 -0.86 20.75
CA GLU A 5 -7.10 -0.15 19.93
C GLU A 5 -6.56 -1.05 18.85
N ILE A 6 -6.26 -2.31 19.18
CA ILE A 6 -5.76 -3.27 18.21
C ILE A 6 -6.81 -3.53 17.12
N SER A 7 -8.07 -3.70 17.52
CA SER A 7 -9.15 -3.93 16.56
C SER A 7 -9.35 -2.75 15.63
N HIS A 8 -9.28 -1.53 16.19
CA HIS A 8 -9.46 -0.32 15.40
C HIS A 8 -8.37 -0.17 14.35
N ASP A 9 -7.11 -0.40 14.73
CA ASP A 9 -5.99 -0.31 13.80
C ASP A 9 -6.11 -1.34 12.69
N ASN A 10 -6.52 -2.55 13.03
CA ASN A 10 -6.72 -3.61 12.03
C ASN A 10 -7.85 -3.25 11.07
N GLU A 11 -8.93 -2.67 11.56
CA GLU A 11 -10.04 -2.25 10.71
C GLU A 11 -9.61 -1.17 9.72
N ILE A 12 -8.84 -0.19 10.18
CA ILE A 12 -8.33 0.87 9.31
C ILE A 12 -7.45 0.27 8.22
N MET A 13 -6.54 -0.63 8.59
CA MET A 13 -5.63 -1.23 7.63
C MET A 13 -6.36 -2.08 6.60
N GLN A 14 -7.34 -2.87 7.04
CA GLN A 14 -8.13 -3.68 6.12
C GLN A 14 -8.96 -2.81 5.17
N GLU A 15 -9.58 -1.78 5.69
CA GLU A 15 -10.36 -0.87 4.87
C GLU A 15 -9.48 -0.17 3.84
N ALA A 16 -8.31 0.31 4.26
CA ALA A 16 -7.37 0.97 3.37
C ALA A 16 -6.90 0.01 2.28
N GLN A 17 -6.60 -1.24 2.66
CA GLN A 17 -6.18 -2.24 1.68
C GLN A 17 -7.26 -2.48 0.63
N HIS A 18 -8.50 -2.64 1.06
CA HIS A 18 -9.62 -2.84 0.13
C HIS A 18 -9.79 -1.65 -0.82
N LYS A 19 -9.68 -0.45 -0.30
CA LYS A 19 -9.82 0.76 -1.11
C LYS A 19 -8.69 0.87 -2.13
N LEU A 20 -7.46 0.59 -1.70
CA LEU A 20 -6.30 0.66 -2.58
C LEU A 20 -6.37 -0.41 -3.67
N LEU A 21 -6.75 -1.63 -3.32
CA LEU A 21 -6.88 -2.69 -4.30
C LEU A 21 -7.93 -2.35 -5.36
N ARG A 22 -9.07 -1.81 -4.92
CA ARG A 22 -10.11 -1.38 -5.86
C ARG A 22 -9.66 -0.21 -6.71
N PHE A 23 -8.93 0.72 -6.10
CA PHE A 23 -8.40 1.86 -6.83
C PHE A 23 -7.51 1.39 -7.98
N PHE A 24 -6.55 0.52 -7.69
CA PHE A 24 -5.66 0.03 -8.74
C PHE A 24 -6.38 -0.84 -9.76
N ALA A 25 -7.34 -1.65 -9.32
CA ALA A 25 -8.09 -2.51 -10.22
C ALA A 25 -8.97 -1.73 -11.19
N SER A 26 -9.33 -0.48 -10.86
CA SER A 26 -10.16 0.35 -11.72
C SER A 26 -9.45 0.84 -12.97
N TYR A 27 -8.12 0.74 -13.01
CA TYR A 27 -7.34 1.17 -14.17
C TYR A 27 -7.01 -0.02 -15.06
N SER A 28 -6.78 0.25 -16.35
CA SER A 28 -6.30 -0.78 -17.25
C SER A 28 -4.91 -1.25 -16.81
N GLU A 29 -4.52 -2.42 -17.27
CA GLU A 29 -3.21 -2.97 -16.93
C GLU A 29 -2.08 -2.02 -17.30
N GLU A 30 -2.19 -1.41 -18.48
CA GLU A 30 -1.19 -0.47 -18.96
C GLU A 30 -1.10 0.78 -18.09
N ASP A 31 -2.25 1.35 -17.73
CA ASP A 31 -2.28 2.56 -16.91
C ASP A 31 -1.93 2.28 -15.47
N ARG A 32 -2.16 1.06 -15.01
CA ARG A 32 -1.93 0.70 -13.60
C ARG A 32 -0.48 0.89 -13.19
N LEU A 33 0.47 0.60 -14.09
CA LEU A 33 1.87 0.82 -13.78
C LEU A 33 2.19 2.29 -13.55
N LYS A 34 1.64 3.15 -14.40
CA LYS A 34 1.81 4.60 -14.27
C LYS A 34 1.21 5.11 -12.97
N VAL A 35 0.02 4.62 -12.64
CA VAL A 35 -0.67 5.00 -11.42
C VAL A 35 0.10 4.52 -10.19
N ALA A 36 0.63 3.30 -10.24
CA ALA A 36 1.41 2.76 -9.13
C ALA A 36 2.67 3.59 -8.88
N SER A 37 3.32 4.05 -9.95
CA SER A 37 4.51 4.91 -9.80
C SER A 37 4.15 6.22 -9.11
N MET A 38 3.04 6.82 -9.47
CA MET A 38 2.59 8.04 -8.82
C MET A 38 2.16 7.79 -7.37
N ALA A 39 1.48 6.67 -7.14
CA ALA A 39 1.05 6.31 -5.78
C ALA A 39 2.25 6.10 -4.86
N LEU A 40 3.31 5.50 -5.38
CA LEU A 40 4.54 5.33 -4.60
C LEU A 40 5.12 6.68 -4.20
N LYS A 41 5.18 7.62 -5.15
CA LYS A 41 5.69 8.96 -4.87
C LYS A 41 4.85 9.65 -3.78
N VAL A 42 3.55 9.62 -3.91
CA VAL A 42 2.65 10.24 -2.94
C VAL A 42 2.80 9.58 -1.57
N THR A 43 2.92 8.24 -1.55
CA THR A 43 3.12 7.51 -0.30
C THR A 43 4.42 7.96 0.39
N ILE A 44 5.49 8.10 -0.38
CA ILE A 44 6.75 8.57 0.18
C ILE A 44 6.62 9.98 0.70
N GLN A 45 5.87 10.85 0.02
CA GLN A 45 5.62 12.20 0.50
C GLN A 45 4.93 12.20 1.86
N VAL A 46 3.96 11.30 2.04
CA VAL A 46 3.27 11.16 3.33
C VAL A 46 4.26 10.72 4.41
N TYR A 47 5.08 9.71 4.11
CA TYR A 47 6.07 9.25 5.08
C TYR A 47 7.07 10.34 5.44
N GLN A 48 7.53 11.11 4.45
CA GLN A 48 8.50 12.17 4.74
C GLN A 48 7.91 13.23 5.65
N THR A 49 6.66 13.58 5.46
CA THR A 49 5.97 14.53 6.33
C THR A 49 5.87 14.02 7.77
N MET A 50 5.63 12.72 7.92
CA MET A 50 5.38 12.13 9.23
C MET A 50 6.66 11.70 9.95
N LEU A 51 7.65 11.21 9.21
CA LEU A 51 8.81 10.52 9.79
C LEU A 51 10.13 11.22 9.56
N GLY A 52 10.23 12.08 8.55
CA GLY A 52 11.48 12.69 8.15
C GLY A 52 12.32 11.80 7.24
N GLU A 53 13.24 12.43 6.51
CA GLU A 53 13.98 11.79 5.42
C GLU A 53 14.77 10.55 5.87
N GLU A 54 15.49 10.66 6.99
CA GLU A 54 16.32 9.55 7.46
C GLU A 54 15.50 8.31 7.77
N ASN A 55 14.37 8.49 8.42
CA ASN A 55 13.51 7.37 8.78
C ASN A 55 12.84 6.76 7.55
N VAL A 56 12.56 7.59 6.54
CA VAL A 56 12.00 7.09 5.29
C VAL A 56 13.01 6.21 4.56
N GLU A 57 14.27 6.61 4.54
CA GLU A 57 15.31 5.79 3.94
C GLU A 57 15.41 4.42 4.61
N GLN A 58 15.36 4.39 5.93
CA GLN A 58 15.38 3.12 6.67
C GLN A 58 14.17 2.26 6.34
N LEU A 59 12.99 2.88 6.24
CA LEU A 59 11.78 2.17 5.88
C LEU A 59 11.89 1.56 4.48
N LEU A 60 12.40 2.32 3.52
CA LEU A 60 12.56 1.82 2.16
C LEU A 60 13.55 0.67 2.09
N HIS A 61 14.64 0.74 2.84
CA HIS A 61 15.58 -0.38 2.93
C HIS A 61 14.90 -1.63 3.49
N TYR A 62 14.10 -1.46 4.52
CA TYR A 62 13.36 -2.58 5.09
C TYR A 62 12.42 -3.20 4.05
N VAL A 63 11.71 -2.38 3.30
CA VAL A 63 10.79 -2.87 2.26
C VAL A 63 11.55 -3.63 1.19
N ILE A 64 12.70 -3.11 0.75
CA ILE A 64 13.51 -3.77 -0.26
C ILE A 64 13.98 -5.14 0.23
N GLU A 65 14.42 -5.23 1.47
CA GLU A 65 14.90 -6.48 2.03
C GLU A 65 13.79 -7.53 2.16
N ASN A 66 12.55 -7.07 2.30
CA ASN A 66 11.41 -7.96 2.53
C ASN A 66 10.46 -8.03 1.35
N VAL A 67 10.88 -7.55 0.19
CA VAL A 67 10.00 -7.49 -0.97
C VAL A 67 9.52 -8.87 -1.40
N SER A 68 10.33 -9.91 -1.19
CA SER A 68 9.95 -11.26 -1.57
C SER A 68 8.79 -11.82 -0.74
N ASP A 69 8.52 -11.22 0.42
CA ASP A 69 7.41 -11.63 1.26
C ASP A 69 6.09 -10.99 0.85
N ILE A 70 6.14 -10.02 -0.07
CA ILE A 70 4.96 -9.33 -0.54
C ILE A 70 4.42 -10.05 -1.77
N LYS A 71 3.17 -10.47 -1.70
CA LYS A 71 2.54 -11.18 -2.82
C LYS A 71 2.19 -10.20 -3.94
N PRO A 72 2.35 -10.63 -5.21
CA PRO A 72 1.98 -9.76 -6.32
C PRO A 72 0.51 -9.37 -6.29
N PHE A 73 0.21 -8.18 -6.80
CA PHE A 73 -1.15 -7.75 -7.00
C PHE A 73 -1.75 -8.52 -8.18
N ILE A 74 -2.83 -9.23 -7.90
CA ILE A 74 -3.56 -9.97 -8.93
C ILE A 74 -4.99 -9.49 -8.88
N PRO A 75 -5.47 -8.80 -9.94
CA PRO A 75 -6.89 -8.41 -9.99
C PRO A 75 -7.75 -9.65 -9.87
N ASP A 76 -8.83 -9.55 -9.11
CA ASP A 76 -9.71 -10.68 -8.92
C ASP A 76 -10.54 -10.92 -10.17
N HIS A 77 -10.11 -11.86 -10.97
CA HIS A 77 -10.81 -12.19 -12.21
C HIS A 77 -12.20 -12.74 -11.95
N ARG A 78 -12.42 -13.29 -10.78
CA ARG A 78 -13.73 -13.84 -10.45
C ARG A 78 -14.77 -12.76 -10.25
N THR A 79 -14.35 -11.58 -9.87
CA THR A 79 -15.28 -10.46 -9.73
C THR A 79 -15.60 -9.81 -11.08
N ILE A 80 -14.78 -10.09 -12.09
CA ILE A 80 -14.95 -9.54 -13.43
C ILE A 80 -15.94 -10.39 -14.22
N HIS A 81 -16.01 -11.65 -13.89
CA HIS A 81 -16.94 -12.56 -14.53
C HIS A 81 -18.36 -12.31 -14.06
#